data_e2949b92a18771dc493dfcf329baa6f9
#
_entry.id   e2949b92a18771dc493dfcf329baa6f9
#
_cell.length_a   1.000
_cell.length_b   1.000
_cell.length_c   1.000
_cell.angle_alpha   90.00
_cell.angle_beta   90.00
_cell.angle_gamma   90.00
#
_symmetry.space_group_name_H-M   'P 1'
#
loop_
_entity.id
_entity.type
_entity.pdbx_description
1 polymer ?
#
loop_
_entity_poly.entity_id
_entity_poly.type
_entity_poly.pdbx_seq_one_letter_code
_entity_poly.pdbx_strand_id
1 'polypeptide(L)'
;MEAHVLSRGRIEPLTKVVRAVIAAHKAGMDLPWRVATAIDLAGRDVEEAVRRSVDPKVIDCPDPSKGKNTLDGVCQNGIQLKARGRVNVRTKLDRLIGGATEETIIARVGEGIVKAIGSSEHHTDVLKNPSMISRAVLDNALDAQTAFEIVSIDIAEIDVGENIGAILQANQAKADLQVAQANAEKRRALAV
;
A
#
# COMPACT_ATOMS: atom_id res chain seq x y z
N MET A 1 27.17 -23.70 -12.03
CA MET A 1 28.07 -22.85 -11.23
C MET A 1 28.91 -21.92 -12.08
N GLU A 2 29.68 -22.44 -13.03
CA GLU A 2 30.56 -21.66 -13.94
C GLU A 2 29.84 -20.52 -14.67
N ALA A 3 28.67 -20.78 -15.27
CA ALA A 3 27.92 -19.74 -16.01
C ALA A 3 27.51 -18.56 -15.11
N HIS A 4 27.24 -18.81 -13.85
CA HIS A 4 26.88 -17.75 -12.90
C HIS A 4 28.08 -16.89 -12.51
N VAL A 5 29.24 -17.52 -12.26
CA VAL A 5 30.48 -16.81 -11.95
C VAL A 5 30.97 -16.01 -13.15
N LEU A 6 30.92 -16.57 -14.34
CA LEU A 6 31.34 -15.91 -15.58
C LEU A 6 30.47 -14.69 -15.91
N SER A 7 29.17 -14.75 -15.59
CA SER A 7 28.25 -13.62 -15.86
C SER A 7 28.53 -12.39 -15.00
N ARG A 8 29.13 -12.55 -13.81
CA ARG A 8 29.43 -11.43 -12.88
C ARG A 8 30.91 -11.20 -12.62
N GLY A 9 31.78 -12.13 -12.98
CA GLY A 9 33.23 -12.02 -12.79
C GLY A 9 33.69 -11.92 -11.33
N ARG A 10 32.83 -12.22 -10.32
CA ARG A 10 33.13 -12.15 -8.88
C ARG A 10 32.73 -13.43 -8.16
N ILE A 11 33.55 -13.84 -7.18
CA ILE A 11 33.33 -15.04 -6.38
C ILE A 11 32.42 -14.77 -5.16
N GLU A 12 32.45 -13.55 -4.59
CA GLU A 12 31.66 -13.18 -3.41
C GLU A 12 30.13 -13.40 -3.56
N PRO A 13 29.50 -13.05 -4.71
CA PRO A 13 28.08 -13.34 -4.89
C PRO A 13 27.75 -14.82 -4.82
N LEU A 14 28.67 -15.69 -5.30
CA LEU A 14 28.46 -17.13 -5.30
C LEU A 14 28.39 -17.70 -3.88
N THR A 15 29.26 -17.26 -2.97
CA THR A 15 29.24 -17.73 -1.57
C THR A 15 27.96 -17.33 -0.86
N LYS A 16 27.42 -16.15 -1.15
CA LYS A 16 26.10 -15.71 -0.62
C LYS A 16 24.98 -16.58 -1.14
N VAL A 17 24.96 -16.89 -2.43
CA VAL A 17 23.95 -17.77 -3.03
C VAL A 17 24.01 -19.17 -2.41
N VAL A 18 25.21 -19.74 -2.21
CA VAL A 18 25.37 -21.06 -1.55
C VAL A 18 24.86 -21.03 -0.11
N ARG A 19 25.21 -20.00 0.66
CA ARG A 19 24.71 -19.83 2.03
C ARG A 19 23.18 -19.73 2.07
N ALA A 20 22.60 -18.96 1.15
CA ALA A 20 21.16 -18.79 1.04
C ALA A 20 20.45 -20.12 0.74
N VAL A 21 20.97 -20.92 -0.19
CA VAL A 21 20.41 -22.24 -0.51
C VAL A 21 20.51 -23.18 0.70
N ILE A 22 21.64 -23.18 1.41
CA ILE A 22 21.78 -24.00 2.63
C ILE A 22 20.81 -23.52 3.72
N ALA A 23 20.66 -22.21 3.90
CA ALA A 23 19.73 -21.64 4.88
C ALA A 23 18.27 -21.97 4.54
N ALA A 24 17.89 -21.88 3.27
CA ALA A 24 16.55 -22.26 2.79
C ALA A 24 16.28 -23.73 3.06
N HIS A 25 17.23 -24.62 2.73
CA HIS A 25 17.09 -26.06 3.00
C HIS A 25 16.94 -26.37 4.49
N LYS A 26 17.75 -25.73 5.36
CA LYS A 26 17.62 -25.86 6.82
C LYS A 26 16.28 -25.37 7.35
N ALA A 27 15.69 -24.37 6.71
CA ALA A 27 14.36 -23.84 7.05
C ALA A 27 13.19 -24.66 6.45
N GLY A 28 13.49 -25.77 5.76
CA GLY A 28 12.49 -26.62 5.11
C GLY A 28 11.87 -26.00 3.84
N MET A 29 12.53 -24.99 3.27
CA MET A 29 12.08 -24.33 2.04
C MET A 29 12.76 -24.94 0.82
N ASP A 30 11.99 -25.16 -0.24
CA ASP A 30 12.53 -25.58 -1.54
C ASP A 30 13.03 -24.37 -2.32
N LEU A 31 14.34 -24.19 -2.34
CA LEU A 31 15.02 -23.18 -3.13
C LEU A 31 16.02 -23.86 -4.08
N PRO A 32 15.58 -24.23 -5.29
CA PRO A 32 16.46 -24.84 -6.27
C PRO A 32 17.62 -23.89 -6.64
N TRP A 33 18.81 -24.43 -6.86
CA TRP A 33 19.99 -23.67 -7.26
C TRP A 33 19.73 -22.71 -8.44
N ARG A 34 18.96 -23.18 -9.41
CA ARG A 34 18.58 -22.40 -10.58
C ARG A 34 17.79 -21.12 -10.22
N VAL A 35 16.89 -21.22 -9.25
CA VAL A 35 16.09 -20.07 -8.78
C VAL A 35 16.97 -19.12 -7.99
N ALA A 36 17.80 -19.63 -7.08
CA ALA A 36 18.71 -18.81 -6.29
C ALA A 36 19.68 -18.00 -7.16
N THR A 37 20.29 -18.64 -8.18
CA THR A 37 21.17 -17.94 -9.12
C THR A 37 20.42 -16.92 -9.98
N ALA A 38 19.20 -17.19 -10.38
CA ALA A 38 18.40 -16.27 -11.16
C ALA A 38 17.99 -15.03 -10.34
N ILE A 39 17.70 -15.18 -9.04
CA ILE A 39 17.42 -14.06 -8.11
C ILE A 39 18.64 -13.15 -8.00
N ASP A 40 19.85 -13.74 -7.81
CA ASP A 40 21.08 -12.98 -7.72
C ASP A 40 21.44 -12.26 -9.02
N LEU A 41 21.27 -12.91 -10.18
CA LEU A 41 21.47 -12.30 -11.50
C LEU A 41 20.47 -11.16 -11.77
N ALA A 42 19.26 -11.22 -11.20
CA ALA A 42 18.29 -10.14 -11.24
C ALA A 42 18.67 -8.95 -10.31
N GLY A 43 19.83 -9.01 -9.64
CA GLY A 43 20.33 -7.95 -8.77
C GLY A 43 19.71 -7.92 -7.37
N ARG A 44 19.01 -8.99 -6.95
CA ARG A 44 18.40 -9.10 -5.62
C ARG A 44 19.25 -9.94 -4.69
N ASP A 45 19.26 -9.59 -3.40
CA ASP A 45 19.98 -10.35 -2.38
C ASP A 45 19.21 -11.61 -2.01
N VAL A 46 19.78 -12.77 -2.35
CA VAL A 46 19.17 -14.08 -2.14
C VAL A 46 19.09 -14.44 -0.65
N GLU A 47 20.12 -14.07 0.14
CA GLU A 47 20.17 -14.36 1.58
C GLU A 47 19.09 -13.56 2.33
N GLU A 48 18.93 -12.28 1.98
CA GLU A 48 17.87 -11.44 2.51
C GLU A 48 16.47 -11.94 2.10
N ALA A 49 16.31 -12.38 0.85
CA ALA A 49 15.06 -12.93 0.35
C ALA A 49 14.64 -14.20 1.13
N VAL A 50 15.58 -15.12 1.39
CA VAL A 50 15.34 -16.31 2.21
C VAL A 50 14.95 -15.93 3.63
N ARG A 51 15.68 -15.00 4.25
CA ARG A 51 15.37 -14.52 5.60
C ARG A 51 13.95 -13.92 5.68
N ARG A 52 13.61 -13.06 4.73
CA ARG A 52 12.28 -12.42 4.66
C ARG A 52 11.15 -13.37 4.25
N SER A 53 11.48 -14.53 3.73
CA SER A 53 10.50 -15.58 3.46
C SER A 53 10.09 -16.31 4.75
N VAL A 54 11.00 -16.39 5.74
CA VAL A 54 10.76 -16.98 7.06
C VAL A 54 10.19 -15.95 8.03
N ASP A 55 10.85 -14.78 8.11
CA ASP A 55 10.48 -13.69 9.00
C ASP A 55 9.72 -12.61 8.23
N PRO A 56 8.43 -12.42 8.48
CA PRO A 56 7.66 -11.36 7.84
C PRO A 56 8.26 -9.99 8.13
N LYS A 57 8.23 -9.11 7.12
CA LYS A 57 8.63 -7.71 7.25
C LYS A 57 7.40 -6.86 7.49
N VAL A 58 7.51 -5.90 8.40
CA VAL A 58 6.50 -4.86 8.60
C VAL A 58 6.78 -3.69 7.67
N ILE A 59 5.77 -3.24 6.94
CA ILE A 59 5.81 -2.08 6.05
C ILE A 59 4.75 -1.10 6.50
N ASP A 60 5.14 0.17 6.71
CA ASP A 60 4.19 1.24 7.01
C ASP A 60 3.47 1.71 5.75
N CYS A 61 2.19 1.95 5.87
CA CYS A 61 1.34 2.47 4.80
C CYS A 61 0.55 3.69 5.30
N PRO A 62 0.81 4.90 4.76
CA PRO A 62 1.78 5.21 3.71
C PRO A 62 3.23 5.15 4.18
N ASP A 63 4.16 5.13 3.22
CA ASP A 63 5.60 5.19 3.50
C ASP A 63 5.98 6.58 4.02
N PRO A 64 6.46 6.71 5.27
CA PRO A 64 6.80 8.02 5.84
C PRO A 64 7.92 8.75 5.09
N SER A 65 8.80 8.01 4.42
CA SER A 65 9.91 8.59 3.64
C SER A 65 9.44 9.40 2.44
N LYS A 66 8.22 9.17 1.97
CA LYS A 66 7.61 9.87 0.82
C LYS A 66 6.83 11.14 1.22
N GLY A 67 6.94 11.58 2.47
CA GLY A 67 6.38 12.84 2.97
C GLY A 67 4.88 12.81 3.30
N LYS A 68 4.19 11.69 3.12
CA LYS A 68 2.81 11.49 3.58
C LYS A 68 2.82 10.58 4.79
N ASN A 69 2.22 11.04 5.88
CA ASN A 69 2.16 10.27 7.12
C ASN A 69 0.82 9.55 7.30
N THR A 70 -0.23 9.97 6.58
CA THR A 70 -1.57 9.41 6.68
C THR A 70 -2.19 9.19 5.30
N LEU A 71 -3.14 8.28 5.24
CA LEU A 71 -4.04 8.06 4.11
C LEU A 71 -5.36 8.76 4.43
N ASP A 72 -5.78 9.66 3.55
CA ASP A 72 -6.98 10.45 3.75
C ASP A 72 -8.12 9.85 2.93
N GLY A 73 -9.19 9.46 3.59
CA GLY A 73 -10.42 8.97 2.98
C GLY A 73 -11.64 9.75 3.49
N VAL A 74 -12.66 9.91 2.67
CA VAL A 74 -13.91 10.57 3.06
C VAL A 74 -15.04 9.55 3.08
N CYS A 75 -15.69 9.38 4.23
CA CYS A 75 -16.85 8.52 4.37
C CYS A 75 -18.08 9.11 3.64
N GLN A 76 -19.11 8.29 3.40
CA GLN A 76 -20.33 8.74 2.70
C GLN A 76 -21.05 9.89 3.43
N ASN A 77 -20.93 9.96 4.75
CA ASN A 77 -21.47 11.08 5.55
C ASN A 77 -20.65 12.37 5.45
N GLY A 78 -19.63 12.44 4.58
CA GLY A 78 -18.83 13.62 4.31
C GLY A 78 -17.71 13.91 5.32
N ILE A 79 -17.48 13.05 6.31
CA ILE A 79 -16.38 13.20 7.29
C ILE A 79 -15.12 12.54 6.75
N GLN A 80 -14.01 13.29 6.77
CA GLN A 80 -12.69 12.80 6.43
C GLN A 80 -12.13 11.97 7.59
N LEU A 81 -11.55 10.83 7.26
CA LEU A 81 -10.73 10.03 8.17
C LEU A 81 -9.29 9.99 7.66
N LYS A 82 -8.35 10.09 8.59
CA LYS A 82 -6.92 9.95 8.35
C LYS A 82 -6.47 8.65 8.99
N ALA A 83 -6.03 7.70 8.16
CA ALA A 83 -5.64 6.38 8.62
C ALA A 83 -4.16 6.13 8.37
N ARG A 84 -3.53 5.33 9.25
CA ARG A 84 -2.21 4.74 9.06
C ARG A 84 -2.32 3.24 9.24
N GLY A 85 -1.85 2.49 8.26
CA GLY A 85 -1.80 1.04 8.30
C GLY A 85 -0.39 0.50 8.43
N ARG A 86 -0.27 -0.71 8.97
CA ARG A 86 0.93 -1.54 8.94
C ARG A 86 0.62 -2.83 8.22
N VAL A 87 1.48 -3.21 7.31
CA VAL A 87 1.30 -4.41 6.50
C VAL A 87 2.44 -5.37 6.80
N ASN A 88 2.09 -6.55 7.28
CA ASN A 88 3.04 -7.64 7.44
C ASN A 88 3.11 -8.42 6.13
N VAL A 89 4.29 -8.43 5.52
CA VAL A 89 4.52 -9.12 4.25
C VAL A 89 5.60 -10.17 4.38
N ARG A 90 5.43 -11.26 3.65
CA ARG A 90 6.41 -12.33 3.50
C ARG A 90 6.85 -12.40 2.05
N THR A 91 8.14 -12.63 1.80
CA THR A 91 8.66 -12.76 0.44
C THR A 91 8.29 -14.14 -0.14
N LYS A 92 7.74 -14.15 -1.35
CA LYS A 92 7.56 -15.37 -2.17
C LYS A 92 8.76 -15.55 -3.09
N LEU A 93 9.58 -16.55 -2.80
CA LEU A 93 10.83 -16.80 -3.54
C LEU A 93 10.57 -17.14 -5.01
N ASP A 94 9.48 -17.85 -5.31
CA ASP A 94 9.04 -18.24 -6.65
C ASP A 94 8.63 -17.03 -7.53
N ARG A 95 8.20 -15.94 -6.91
CA ARG A 95 7.75 -14.72 -7.59
C ARG A 95 8.70 -13.53 -7.47
N LEU A 96 9.87 -13.75 -6.88
CA LEU A 96 10.84 -12.68 -6.66
C LEU A 96 11.40 -12.14 -7.99
N ILE A 97 11.43 -12.98 -9.03
CA ILE A 97 11.83 -12.60 -10.39
C ILE A 97 10.56 -12.19 -11.16
N GLY A 98 10.52 -10.91 -11.57
CA GLY A 98 9.39 -10.35 -12.32
C GLY A 98 8.17 -9.94 -11.49
N GLY A 99 8.16 -10.19 -10.17
CA GLY A 99 7.12 -9.70 -9.28
C GLY A 99 7.28 -8.20 -8.95
N ALA A 100 6.16 -7.54 -8.69
CA ALA A 100 6.14 -6.13 -8.32
C ALA A 100 6.82 -5.89 -6.96
N THR A 101 7.30 -4.67 -6.75
CA THR A 101 8.07 -4.25 -5.58
C THR A 101 7.20 -3.94 -4.35
N GLU A 102 7.85 -3.68 -3.20
CA GLU A 102 7.18 -3.22 -1.97
C GLU A 102 6.33 -1.97 -2.21
N GLU A 103 6.81 -1.04 -3.05
CA GLU A 103 6.05 0.18 -3.39
C GLU A 103 4.69 -0.12 -4.01
N THR A 104 4.61 -1.16 -4.82
CA THR A 104 3.33 -1.60 -5.40
C THR A 104 2.37 -2.12 -4.33
N ILE A 105 2.88 -2.85 -3.33
CA ILE A 105 2.07 -3.29 -2.18
C ILE A 105 1.55 -2.08 -1.41
N ILE A 106 2.44 -1.14 -1.05
CA ILE A 106 2.07 0.08 -0.33
C ILE A 106 0.98 0.86 -1.08
N ALA A 107 1.14 1.03 -2.40
CA ALA A 107 0.16 1.74 -3.22
C ALA A 107 -1.20 1.03 -3.25
N ARG A 108 -1.23 -0.28 -3.48
CA ARG A 108 -2.47 -1.06 -3.53
C ARG A 108 -3.18 -1.14 -2.19
N VAL A 109 -2.43 -1.35 -1.10
CA VAL A 109 -3.00 -1.35 0.25
C VAL A 109 -3.53 0.02 0.60
N GLY A 110 -2.78 1.09 0.29
CA GLY A 110 -3.22 2.47 0.49
C GLY A 110 -4.52 2.77 -0.25
N GLU A 111 -4.63 2.39 -1.53
CA GLU A 111 -5.86 2.50 -2.31
C GLU A 111 -7.01 1.70 -1.69
N GLY A 112 -6.73 0.46 -1.25
CA GLY A 112 -7.70 -0.40 -0.59
C GLY A 112 -8.25 0.20 0.70
N ILE A 113 -7.38 0.81 1.54
CA ILE A 113 -7.77 1.49 2.78
C ILE A 113 -8.66 2.69 2.46
N VAL A 114 -8.26 3.55 1.53
CA VAL A 114 -9.04 4.73 1.13
C VAL A 114 -10.40 4.33 0.57
N LYS A 115 -10.45 3.29 -0.27
CA LYS A 115 -11.69 2.74 -0.81
C LYS A 115 -12.60 2.18 0.28
N ALA A 116 -12.05 1.45 1.26
CA ALA A 116 -12.80 0.89 2.37
C ALA A 116 -13.41 2.00 3.24
N ILE A 117 -12.66 3.08 3.52
CA ILE A 117 -13.16 4.27 4.20
C ILE A 117 -14.29 4.91 3.39
N GLY A 118 -14.08 5.12 2.09
CA GLY A 118 -15.06 5.77 1.20
C GLY A 118 -16.35 4.98 1.02
N SER A 119 -16.31 3.67 1.19
CA SER A 119 -17.51 2.81 1.13
C SER A 119 -18.29 2.75 2.44
N SER A 120 -17.72 3.25 3.54
CA SER A 120 -18.37 3.25 4.86
C SER A 120 -19.40 4.37 4.95
N GLU A 121 -20.61 4.06 5.40
CA GLU A 121 -21.69 5.04 5.54
C GLU A 121 -21.37 6.10 6.58
N HIS A 122 -20.89 5.67 7.75
CA HIS A 122 -20.58 6.55 8.86
C HIS A 122 -19.12 6.36 9.34
N HIS A 123 -18.44 7.49 9.57
CA HIS A 123 -17.11 7.50 10.15
C HIS A 123 -17.03 6.82 11.53
N THR A 124 -18.12 6.88 12.32
CA THR A 124 -18.24 6.27 13.64
C THR A 124 -18.11 4.74 13.59
N ASP A 125 -18.59 4.11 12.53
CA ASP A 125 -18.52 2.65 12.38
C ASP A 125 -17.11 2.19 12.13
N VAL A 126 -16.36 2.97 11.35
CA VAL A 126 -14.93 2.75 11.11
C VAL A 126 -14.12 2.91 12.39
N LEU A 127 -14.43 3.96 13.20
CA LEU A 127 -13.74 4.21 14.47
C LEU A 127 -14.03 3.13 15.51
N LYS A 128 -15.27 2.60 15.56
CA LYS A 128 -15.63 1.52 16.48
C LYS A 128 -14.98 0.19 16.11
N ASN A 129 -14.81 -0.06 14.82
CA ASN A 129 -14.29 -1.34 14.32
C ASN A 129 -13.31 -1.15 13.15
N PRO A 130 -12.07 -0.70 13.41
CA PRO A 130 -11.06 -0.50 12.37
C PRO A 130 -10.71 -1.77 11.59
N SER A 131 -10.95 -2.95 12.19
CA SER A 131 -10.68 -4.24 11.54
C SER A 131 -11.56 -4.51 10.31
N MET A 132 -12.65 -3.76 10.13
CA MET A 132 -13.45 -3.81 8.89
C MET A 132 -12.61 -3.40 7.68
N ILE A 133 -11.78 -2.36 7.83
CA ILE A 133 -10.89 -1.89 6.76
C ILE A 133 -9.88 -3.00 6.43
N SER A 134 -9.23 -3.57 7.45
CA SER A 134 -8.23 -4.63 7.26
C SER A 134 -8.80 -5.82 6.48
N ARG A 135 -10.00 -6.26 6.83
CA ARG A 135 -10.69 -7.35 6.12
C ARG A 135 -11.04 -6.99 4.68
N ALA A 136 -11.64 -5.82 4.46
CA ALA A 136 -12.01 -5.37 3.13
C ALA A 136 -10.79 -5.25 2.20
N VAL A 137 -9.63 -4.89 2.75
CA VAL A 137 -8.38 -4.78 2.00
C VAL A 137 -7.80 -6.16 1.69
N LEU A 138 -7.81 -7.09 2.66
CA LEU A 138 -7.33 -8.47 2.48
C LEU A 138 -8.14 -9.25 1.45
N ASP A 139 -9.48 -9.07 1.44
CA ASP A 139 -10.38 -9.75 0.51
C ASP A 139 -10.15 -9.38 -0.95
N ASN A 140 -9.49 -8.25 -1.21
CA ASN A 140 -9.18 -7.78 -2.58
C ASN A 140 -7.93 -8.43 -3.21
N ALA A 141 -7.31 -9.44 -2.57
CA ALA A 141 -6.14 -10.17 -3.08
C ALA A 141 -5.05 -9.24 -3.67
N LEU A 142 -4.66 -8.22 -2.91
CA LEU A 142 -3.76 -7.15 -3.34
C LEU A 142 -2.32 -7.61 -3.60
N ASP A 143 -1.96 -8.81 -3.14
CA ASP A 143 -0.67 -9.45 -3.35
C ASP A 143 -0.55 -10.18 -4.70
N ALA A 144 -1.61 -10.20 -5.50
CA ALA A 144 -1.60 -10.82 -6.81
C ALA A 144 -0.49 -10.22 -7.70
N GLN A 145 0.33 -11.09 -8.30
CA GLN A 145 1.47 -10.73 -9.16
C GLN A 145 2.58 -9.91 -8.48
N THR A 146 2.66 -9.94 -7.15
CA THR A 146 3.76 -9.32 -6.40
C THR A 146 4.76 -10.37 -5.94
N ALA A 147 5.98 -9.91 -5.60
CA ALA A 147 7.02 -10.73 -4.97
C ALA A 147 6.72 -11.03 -3.49
N PHE A 148 5.60 -10.55 -2.97
CA PHE A 148 5.24 -10.62 -1.57
C PHE A 148 3.87 -11.24 -1.37
N GLU A 149 3.67 -11.83 -0.20
CA GLU A 149 2.40 -12.27 0.34
C GLU A 149 2.04 -11.40 1.53
N ILE A 150 0.82 -10.89 1.55
CA ILE A 150 0.31 -10.14 2.69
C ILE A 150 -0.14 -11.14 3.75
N VAL A 151 0.52 -11.09 4.92
CA VAL A 151 0.20 -11.95 6.06
C VAL A 151 -0.91 -11.33 6.90
N SER A 152 -0.79 -10.05 7.21
CA SER A 152 -1.81 -9.26 7.92
C SER A 152 -1.73 -7.79 7.54
N ILE A 153 -2.85 -7.10 7.75
CA ILE A 153 -2.96 -5.65 7.65
C ILE A 153 -3.56 -5.18 8.97
N ASP A 154 -2.85 -4.28 9.63
CA ASP A 154 -3.26 -3.70 10.90
C ASP A 154 -3.43 -2.20 10.74
N ILE A 155 -4.57 -1.66 11.17
CA ILE A 155 -4.77 -0.22 11.21
C ILE A 155 -4.19 0.28 12.54
N ALA A 156 -3.09 1.03 12.45
CA ALA A 156 -2.34 1.50 13.60
C ALA A 156 -2.93 2.76 14.23
N GLU A 157 -3.51 3.63 13.39
CA GLU A 157 -4.03 4.92 13.81
C GLU A 157 -5.17 5.36 12.89
N ILE A 158 -6.23 5.90 13.46
CA ILE A 158 -7.32 6.54 12.72
C ILE A 158 -7.70 7.83 13.46
N ASP A 159 -7.58 8.95 12.75
CA ASP A 159 -8.00 10.27 13.22
C ASP A 159 -9.17 10.81 12.40
N VAL A 160 -9.98 11.63 13.05
CA VAL A 160 -11.06 12.36 12.37
C VAL A 160 -10.49 13.66 11.81
N GLY A 161 -10.63 13.84 10.50
CA GLY A 161 -10.25 15.05 9.80
C GLY A 161 -11.41 16.06 9.70
N GLU A 162 -11.47 16.73 8.56
CA GLU A 162 -12.45 17.79 8.30
C GLU A 162 -13.82 17.23 7.88
N ASN A 163 -14.85 18.02 8.12
CA ASN A 163 -16.20 17.78 7.57
C ASN A 163 -16.26 18.33 6.14
N ILE A 164 -15.82 17.53 5.20
CA ILE A 164 -15.77 17.90 3.77
C ILE A 164 -17.21 18.14 3.22
N GLY A 165 -18.19 17.38 3.70
CA GLY A 165 -19.58 17.56 3.34
C GLY A 165 -20.11 18.95 3.70
N ALA A 166 -19.84 19.42 4.91
CA ALA A 166 -20.22 20.75 5.36
C ALA A 166 -19.49 21.87 4.59
N ILE A 167 -18.21 21.67 4.30
CA ILE A 167 -17.40 22.62 3.51
C ILE A 167 -17.98 22.76 2.09
N LEU A 168 -18.30 21.64 1.45
CA LEU A 168 -18.90 21.65 0.11
C LEU A 168 -20.27 22.34 0.09
N GLN A 169 -21.13 22.07 1.07
CA GLN A 169 -22.43 22.74 1.21
C GLN A 169 -22.28 24.25 1.41
N ALA A 170 -21.34 24.67 2.26
CA ALA A 170 -21.06 26.09 2.47
C ALA A 170 -20.55 26.78 1.19
N ASN A 171 -19.69 26.11 0.44
CA ASN A 171 -19.18 26.63 -0.83
C ASN A 171 -20.28 26.70 -1.89
N GLN A 172 -21.17 25.72 -1.96
CA GLN A 172 -22.33 25.73 -2.86
C GLN A 172 -23.27 26.90 -2.53
N ALA A 173 -23.60 27.07 -1.24
CA ALA A 173 -24.45 28.18 -0.81
C ALA A 173 -23.87 29.55 -1.14
N LYS A 174 -22.55 29.72 -1.02
CA LYS A 174 -21.86 30.96 -1.45
C LYS A 174 -21.93 31.16 -2.95
N ALA A 175 -21.74 30.12 -3.74
CA ALA A 175 -21.85 30.19 -5.20
C ALA A 175 -23.29 30.56 -5.63
N ASP A 176 -24.28 29.94 -5.03
CA ASP A 176 -25.70 30.23 -5.31
C ASP A 176 -26.05 31.68 -4.96
N LEU A 177 -25.54 32.19 -3.83
CA LEU A 177 -25.70 33.60 -3.45
C LEU A 177 -25.09 34.54 -4.49
N GLN A 178 -23.87 34.26 -4.96
CA GLN A 178 -23.20 35.07 -5.99
C GLN A 178 -23.98 35.06 -7.30
N VAL A 179 -24.49 33.92 -7.72
CA VAL A 179 -25.32 33.80 -8.91
C VAL A 179 -26.62 34.61 -8.75
N ALA A 180 -27.25 34.52 -7.59
CA ALA A 180 -28.47 35.29 -7.31
C ALA A 180 -28.23 36.81 -7.31
N GLN A 181 -27.12 37.27 -6.72
CA GLN A 181 -26.69 38.66 -6.74
C GLN A 181 -26.42 39.15 -8.16
N ALA A 182 -25.64 38.42 -8.95
CA ALA A 182 -25.34 38.77 -10.34
C ALA A 182 -26.63 38.85 -11.20
N ASN A 183 -27.57 37.92 -10.99
CA ASN A 183 -28.88 37.96 -11.67
C ASN A 183 -29.72 39.16 -11.23
N ALA A 184 -29.68 39.52 -9.96
CA ALA A 184 -30.41 40.71 -9.46
C ALA A 184 -29.81 42.03 -10.06
N GLU A 185 -28.48 42.15 -10.12
CA GLU A 185 -27.82 43.28 -10.75
C GLU A 185 -28.14 43.38 -12.26
N LYS A 186 -28.10 42.26 -12.95
CA LYS A 186 -28.44 42.16 -14.36
C LYS A 186 -29.90 42.63 -14.62
N ARG A 187 -30.83 42.19 -13.78
CA ARG A 187 -32.23 42.64 -13.85
C ARG A 187 -32.38 44.13 -13.58
N ARG A 188 -31.64 44.69 -12.61
CA ARG A 188 -31.61 46.12 -12.34
C ARG A 188 -31.05 46.92 -13.52
N ALA A 189 -29.98 46.43 -14.15
CA ALA A 189 -29.36 47.09 -15.31
C ALA A 189 -30.25 47.06 -16.57
N LEU A 190 -31.16 46.05 -16.67
CA LEU A 190 -32.10 45.95 -17.79
C LEU A 190 -33.37 46.74 -17.56
N ALA A 191 -33.63 47.23 -16.33
CA ALA A 191 -34.83 47.95 -15.95
C ALA A 191 -34.64 49.51 -15.96
N VAL A 192 -33.43 49.96 -16.36
CA VAL A 192 -33.06 51.36 -16.62
C VAL A 192 -33.01 51.58 -18.11
#